data_7c63a39925f4c9de12f0834893c74de1
#
_entry.id   7c63a39925f4c9de12f0834893c74de1
#
_cell.length_a   1.000
_cell.length_b   1.000
_cell.length_c   1.000
_cell.angle_alpha   90.00
_cell.angle_beta   90.00
_cell.angle_gamma   90.00
#
_symmetry.space_group_name_H-M   'P 1'
#
loop_
_entity.id
_entity.type
_entity.pdbx_description
1 polymer ?
#
loop_
_entity_poly.entity_id
_entity_poly.type
_entity_poly.pdbx_seq_one_letter_code
_entity_poly.pdbx_strand_id
1 'polypeptide(L)'
;METSNFSLHPTLAADTHTIAQLPLCMLLLSNDSNYPWTILVPRQNDISEIFQLDTADQQQLLTESSALSQCLQSVLSPDKLNIAALGNMVPQLHLHHIARYKSDKAWPAPVWGHSTPTPYNSKDRDTLTTDIYNWLLAQTSLLDKSS
;
A
#
# COMPACT_ATOMS: atom_id res chain seq x y z
N MET A 1 -20.01 11.06 1.25
CA MET A 1 -19.69 11.18 0.91
C MET A 1 -18.80 11.88 0.40
N GLU A 2 -18.31 12.46 0.69
CA GLU A 2 -17.58 13.36 0.19
C GLU A 2 -16.18 13.11 0.29
N THR A 3 -15.54 12.47 -0.55
CA THR A 3 -14.10 12.28 -0.64
C THR A 3 -13.49 13.23 -1.65
N SER A 4 -14.32 14.11 -2.23
CA SER A 4 -13.85 14.96 -3.31
C SER A 4 -12.78 15.96 -2.86
N ASN A 5 -12.68 16.25 -1.56
CA ASN A 5 -11.69 17.17 -1.06
C ASN A 5 -10.35 16.54 -0.71
N PHE A 6 -10.26 15.22 -0.76
CA PHE A 6 -9.01 14.54 -0.43
C PHE A 6 -7.95 14.84 -1.47
N SER A 7 -6.75 15.13 -1.01
CA SER A 7 -5.59 15.40 -1.85
C SER A 7 -4.42 14.55 -1.40
N LEU A 8 -3.93 13.69 -2.28
CA LEU A 8 -2.75 12.88 -2.01
C LEU A 8 -1.52 13.78 -1.95
N HIS A 9 -0.67 13.55 -0.94
CA HIS A 9 0.55 14.33 -0.78
C HIS A 9 1.38 14.28 -2.08
N PRO A 10 1.93 15.43 -2.52
CA PRO A 10 2.65 15.49 -3.80
C PRO A 10 3.81 14.50 -3.93
N THR A 11 4.53 14.24 -2.84
CA THR A 11 5.63 13.27 -2.86
C THR A 11 5.11 11.86 -3.12
N LEU A 12 4.01 11.48 -2.46
CA LEU A 12 3.41 10.17 -2.71
C LEU A 12 2.89 10.08 -4.15
N ALA A 13 2.27 11.14 -4.63
CA ALA A 13 1.77 11.15 -6.01
C ALA A 13 2.90 10.99 -7.02
N ALA A 14 4.05 11.63 -6.77
CA ALA A 14 5.19 11.60 -7.68
C ALA A 14 5.91 10.25 -7.67
N ASP A 15 5.95 9.59 -6.51
CA ASP A 15 6.79 8.40 -6.30
C ASP A 15 6.04 7.08 -6.45
N THR A 16 4.76 7.12 -6.81
CA THR A 16 3.93 5.90 -6.87
C THR A 16 3.06 5.87 -8.11
N HIS A 17 2.52 4.68 -8.37
CA HIS A 17 1.47 4.46 -9.36
C HIS A 17 0.21 3.99 -8.63
N THR A 18 -0.95 4.52 -8.99
CA THR A 18 -2.20 4.10 -8.36
C THR A 18 -2.61 2.72 -8.89
N ILE A 19 -2.90 1.80 -7.96
CA ILE A 19 -3.41 0.48 -8.30
C ILE A 19 -4.93 0.46 -8.25
N ALA A 20 -5.51 0.99 -7.17
CA ALA A 20 -6.95 0.88 -6.95
C ALA A 20 -7.43 1.89 -5.91
N GLN A 21 -8.75 2.08 -5.89
CA GLN A 21 -9.44 2.83 -4.83
C GLN A 21 -10.23 1.81 -4.01
N LEU A 22 -9.91 1.72 -2.73
CA LEU A 22 -10.61 0.82 -1.80
C LEU A 22 -11.64 1.62 -1.01
N PRO A 23 -12.47 0.99 -0.18
CA PRO A 23 -13.49 1.75 0.56
C PRO A 23 -12.94 2.92 1.38
N LEU A 24 -11.80 2.75 2.04
CA LEU A 24 -11.17 3.84 2.78
C LEU A 24 -9.93 4.37 2.08
N CYS A 25 -9.08 3.51 1.56
CA CYS A 25 -7.74 3.88 1.14
C CYS A 25 -7.56 3.93 -0.36
N MET A 26 -6.64 4.79 -0.81
CA MET A 26 -5.98 4.60 -2.10
C MET A 26 -4.94 3.49 -1.93
N LEU A 27 -4.83 2.63 -2.91
CA LEU A 27 -3.78 1.61 -2.96
C LEU A 27 -2.78 2.00 -4.04
N LEU A 28 -1.52 2.14 -3.63
CA LEU A 28 -0.45 2.64 -4.48
C LEU A 28 0.65 1.59 -4.61
N LEU A 29 1.39 1.63 -5.73
CA LEU A 29 2.61 0.88 -5.92
C LEU A 29 3.78 1.86 -5.91
N SER A 30 4.71 1.68 -5.00
CA SER A 30 5.95 2.48 -4.97
C SER A 30 6.75 2.21 -6.23
N ASN A 31 7.29 3.26 -6.84
CA ASN A 31 8.04 3.13 -8.10
C ASN A 31 9.48 2.68 -7.83
N ASP A 32 9.61 1.52 -7.18
CA ASP A 32 10.89 0.90 -6.89
C ASP A 32 10.77 -0.60 -7.17
N SER A 33 11.30 -1.02 -8.32
CA SER A 33 11.19 -2.41 -8.76
C SER A 33 12.09 -3.37 -7.98
N ASN A 34 12.92 -2.88 -7.09
CA ASN A 34 13.74 -3.76 -6.24
C ASN A 34 12.89 -4.60 -5.30
N TYR A 35 11.69 -4.13 -4.96
CA TYR A 35 10.78 -4.82 -4.04
C TYR A 35 9.33 -4.61 -4.50
N PRO A 36 8.44 -5.62 -4.35
CA PRO A 36 7.00 -5.38 -4.49
C PRO A 36 6.53 -4.57 -3.27
N TRP A 37 6.38 -3.27 -3.44
CA TRP A 37 6.21 -2.31 -2.35
C TRP A 37 4.91 -1.55 -2.56
N THR A 38 3.88 -1.93 -1.81
CA THR A 38 2.57 -1.30 -1.91
C THR A 38 2.30 -0.40 -0.71
N ILE A 39 1.41 0.56 -0.88
CA ILE A 39 1.13 1.57 0.14
C ILE A 39 -0.37 1.83 0.19
N LEU A 40 -0.93 1.86 1.38
CA LEU A 40 -2.32 2.26 1.61
C LEU A 40 -2.36 3.67 2.19
N VAL A 41 -3.16 4.54 1.60
CA VAL A 41 -3.34 5.91 2.07
C VAL A 41 -4.82 6.14 2.35
N PRO A 42 -5.24 6.28 3.64
CA PRO A 42 -6.62 6.64 3.94
C PRO A 42 -6.99 7.97 3.28
N ARG A 43 -8.14 8.01 2.62
CA ARG A 43 -8.57 9.23 1.92
C ARG A 43 -9.21 10.23 2.88
N GLN A 44 -8.43 10.71 3.83
CA GLN A 44 -8.83 11.78 4.74
C GLN A 44 -7.68 12.76 4.89
N ASN A 45 -7.99 14.05 4.75
CA ASN A 45 -6.97 15.10 4.89
C ASN A 45 -6.60 15.28 6.36
N ASP A 46 -5.41 15.79 6.59
CA ASP A 46 -4.92 16.19 7.91
C ASP A 46 -4.81 15.03 8.90
N ILE A 47 -4.61 13.83 8.42
CA ILE A 47 -4.37 12.63 9.24
C ILE A 47 -2.92 12.21 9.07
N SER A 48 -2.20 12.14 10.19
CA SER A 48 -0.80 11.69 10.20
C SER A 48 -0.60 10.41 11.02
N GLU A 49 -1.55 10.09 11.92
CA GLU A 49 -1.44 8.93 12.80
C GLU A 49 -2.73 8.13 12.77
N ILE A 50 -2.61 6.83 12.95
CA ILE A 50 -3.77 5.94 12.93
C ILE A 50 -4.81 6.36 13.96
N PHE A 51 -4.38 6.76 15.17
CA PHE A 51 -5.32 7.08 16.25
C PHE A 51 -6.19 8.31 15.95
N GLN A 52 -5.82 9.11 14.95
CA GLN A 52 -6.61 10.30 14.58
C GLN A 52 -7.82 9.94 13.73
N LEU A 53 -7.82 8.74 13.12
CA LEU A 53 -9.01 8.23 12.45
C LEU A 53 -10.07 7.87 13.51
N ASP A 54 -11.36 7.96 13.14
CA ASP A 54 -12.37 7.45 14.05
C ASP A 54 -12.29 5.92 14.13
N THR A 55 -12.97 5.35 15.12
CA THR A 55 -12.87 3.91 15.39
C THR A 55 -13.27 3.06 14.19
N ALA A 56 -14.33 3.45 13.49
CA ALA A 56 -14.80 2.69 12.33
C ALA A 56 -13.76 2.70 11.21
N ASP A 57 -13.10 3.84 10.99
CA ASP A 57 -12.07 3.96 9.97
C ASP A 57 -10.78 3.25 10.37
N GLN A 58 -10.44 3.23 11.65
CA GLN A 58 -9.32 2.42 12.11
C GLN A 58 -9.56 0.94 11.82
N GLN A 59 -10.78 0.46 12.04
CA GLN A 59 -11.12 -0.91 11.72
C GLN A 59 -11.13 -1.18 10.23
N GLN A 60 -11.63 -0.23 9.45
CA GLN A 60 -11.62 -0.36 7.99
C GLN A 60 -10.20 -0.39 7.46
N LEU A 61 -9.31 0.43 8.02
CA LEU A 61 -7.89 0.41 7.65
C LEU A 61 -7.28 -0.98 7.90
N LEU A 62 -7.56 -1.57 9.06
CA LEU A 62 -7.07 -2.92 9.36
C LEU A 62 -7.66 -3.95 8.39
N THR A 63 -8.94 -3.84 8.06
CA THR A 63 -9.59 -4.72 7.10
C THR A 63 -8.90 -4.65 5.74
N GLU A 64 -8.62 -3.44 5.26
CA GLU A 64 -7.97 -3.26 3.96
C GLU A 64 -6.51 -3.71 4.00
N SER A 65 -5.81 -3.44 5.10
CA SER A 65 -4.45 -3.90 5.30
C SER A 65 -4.37 -5.44 5.27
N SER A 66 -5.30 -6.10 5.92
CA SER A 66 -5.35 -7.56 5.96
C SER A 66 -5.67 -8.15 4.58
N ALA A 67 -6.61 -7.55 3.87
CA ALA A 67 -6.95 -8.00 2.51
C ALA A 67 -5.76 -7.84 1.57
N LEU A 68 -5.07 -6.70 1.64
CA LEU A 68 -3.87 -6.47 0.84
C LEU A 68 -2.78 -7.47 1.19
N SER A 69 -2.60 -7.76 2.47
CA SER A 69 -1.60 -8.75 2.91
C SER A 69 -1.90 -10.13 2.35
N GLN A 70 -3.15 -10.56 2.37
CA GLN A 70 -3.55 -11.82 1.76
C GLN A 70 -3.32 -11.83 0.25
N CYS A 71 -3.59 -10.70 -0.39
CA CYS A 71 -3.33 -10.52 -1.80
C CYS A 71 -1.85 -10.73 -2.13
N LEU A 72 -0.98 -10.03 -1.42
CA LEU A 72 0.46 -10.13 -1.65
C LEU A 72 0.95 -11.56 -1.39
N GLN A 73 0.43 -12.20 -0.36
CA GLN A 73 0.79 -13.58 -0.06
C GLN A 73 0.37 -14.53 -1.18
N SER A 74 -0.82 -14.34 -1.72
CA SER A 74 -1.37 -15.20 -2.77
C SER A 74 -0.69 -14.98 -4.12
N VAL A 75 -0.47 -13.72 -4.48
CA VAL A 75 0.05 -13.35 -5.80
C VAL A 75 1.55 -13.53 -5.89
N LEU A 76 2.28 -13.25 -4.80
CA LEU A 76 3.73 -13.11 -4.84
C LEU A 76 4.49 -14.13 -4.00
N SER A 77 3.82 -14.85 -3.11
CA SER A 77 4.44 -15.87 -2.23
C SER A 77 5.71 -15.38 -1.54
N PRO A 78 5.65 -14.27 -0.80
CA PRO A 78 6.85 -13.74 -0.14
C PRO A 78 7.25 -14.59 1.06
N ASP A 79 8.52 -14.48 1.47
CA ASP A 79 8.99 -15.07 2.71
C ASP A 79 8.47 -14.32 3.93
N LYS A 80 8.23 -13.03 3.80
CA LYS A 80 7.76 -12.17 4.89
C LYS A 80 7.03 -10.95 4.32
N LEU A 81 6.07 -10.43 5.05
CA LEU A 81 5.46 -9.14 4.77
C LEU A 81 5.97 -8.14 5.78
N ASN A 82 6.43 -6.98 5.33
CA ASN A 82 6.74 -5.88 6.22
C ASN A 82 5.65 -4.83 6.12
N ILE A 83 5.05 -4.50 7.25
CA ILE A 83 3.98 -3.51 7.32
C ILE A 83 4.45 -2.43 8.28
N ALA A 84 4.40 -1.17 7.84
CA ALA A 84 4.93 -0.08 8.66
C ALA A 84 4.33 1.26 8.26
N ALA A 85 4.23 2.14 9.24
CA ALA A 85 3.91 3.55 9.05
C ALA A 85 5.09 4.34 9.61
N LEU A 86 5.79 5.09 8.77
CA LEU A 86 6.90 5.92 9.20
C LEU A 86 6.49 7.39 9.33
N GLY A 87 6.25 8.04 8.21
CA GLY A 87 5.77 9.42 8.23
C GLY A 87 6.82 10.47 8.57
N ASN A 88 8.11 10.09 8.59
CA ASN A 88 9.16 11.04 8.95
C ASN A 88 9.37 12.11 7.88
N MET A 89 9.20 11.75 6.61
CA MET A 89 9.38 12.66 5.48
C MET A 89 8.05 13.18 4.97
N VAL A 90 7.05 12.29 4.87
CA VAL A 90 5.71 12.61 4.38
C VAL A 90 4.74 12.39 5.53
N PRO A 91 4.16 13.46 6.10
CA PRO A 91 3.31 13.31 7.29
C PRO A 91 1.94 12.71 7.01
N GLN A 92 1.41 12.80 5.79
CA GLN A 92 0.13 12.19 5.48
C GLN A 92 0.19 10.69 5.77
N LEU A 93 -0.75 10.18 6.58
CA LEU A 93 -0.74 8.77 7.01
C LEU A 93 -0.72 7.83 5.81
N HIS A 94 0.24 6.95 5.79
CA HIS A 94 0.33 5.91 4.78
C HIS A 94 1.00 4.68 5.37
N LEU A 95 0.43 3.51 5.05
CA LEU A 95 0.94 2.23 5.53
C LEU A 95 1.62 1.48 4.39
N HIS A 96 2.89 1.20 4.60
CA HIS A 96 3.67 0.38 3.66
C HIS A 96 3.34 -1.10 3.85
N HIS A 97 3.25 -1.83 2.75
CA HIS A 97 3.07 -3.29 2.73
C HIS A 97 4.03 -3.84 1.70
N ILE A 98 5.10 -4.46 2.15
CA ILE A 98 6.20 -4.85 1.27
C ILE A 98 6.36 -6.36 1.30
N ALA A 99 6.32 -6.97 0.12
CA ALA A 99 6.62 -8.40 -0.02
C ALA A 99 8.13 -8.59 0.02
N ARG A 100 8.61 -9.29 1.05
CA ARG A 100 10.04 -9.49 1.25
C ARG A 100 10.44 -10.91 0.93
N TYR A 101 11.62 -11.04 0.33
CA TYR A 101 12.20 -12.34 0.00
C TYR A 101 13.58 -12.44 0.60
N LYS A 102 13.95 -13.64 1.05
CA LYS A 102 15.30 -13.86 1.59
C LYS A 102 16.38 -13.55 0.56
N SER A 103 16.01 -13.56 -0.72
CA SER A 103 16.90 -13.23 -1.82
C SER A 103 16.87 -11.77 -2.22
N ASP A 104 16.02 -10.93 -1.58
CA ASP A 104 15.94 -9.54 -2.01
C ASP A 104 17.15 -8.72 -1.57
N LYS A 105 17.27 -7.55 -2.18
CA LYS A 105 18.48 -6.73 -2.09
C LYS A 105 18.85 -6.34 -0.67
N ALA A 106 17.86 -6.04 0.18
CA ALA A 106 18.11 -5.54 1.52
C ALA A 106 18.07 -6.63 2.60
N TRP A 107 17.50 -7.80 2.28
CA TRP A 107 17.27 -8.83 3.29
C TRP A 107 18.50 -9.12 4.15
N PRO A 108 18.38 -9.23 5.48
CA PRO A 108 17.16 -9.12 6.27
C PRO A 108 16.87 -7.71 6.79
N ALA A 109 17.57 -6.72 6.29
CA ALA A 109 17.39 -5.34 6.72
C ALA A 109 16.10 -4.75 6.15
N PRO A 110 15.55 -3.68 6.78
CA PRO A 110 14.45 -2.93 6.19
C PRO A 110 14.85 -2.34 4.85
N VAL A 111 13.86 -2.05 4.01
CA VAL A 111 14.15 -1.54 2.65
C VAL A 111 14.56 -0.08 2.64
N TRP A 112 14.10 0.72 3.63
CA TRP A 112 14.34 2.15 3.64
C TRP A 112 15.82 2.46 3.80
N GLY A 113 16.33 3.33 2.92
CA GLY A 113 17.70 3.78 3.00
C GLY A 113 18.74 2.75 2.56
N HIS A 114 18.31 1.58 2.10
CA HIS A 114 19.26 0.53 1.73
C HIS A 114 19.85 0.75 0.34
N SER A 115 19.02 1.09 -0.64
CA SER A 115 19.47 1.23 -2.01
C SER A 115 18.65 2.27 -2.75
N THR A 116 19.24 2.79 -3.83
CA THR A 116 18.56 3.75 -4.69
C THR A 116 17.35 3.06 -5.37
N PRO A 117 16.18 3.69 -5.41
CA PRO A 117 15.05 3.13 -6.12
C PRO A 117 15.35 2.90 -7.59
N THR A 118 14.83 1.80 -8.13
CA THR A 118 14.89 1.48 -9.55
C THR A 118 13.49 1.55 -10.13
N PRO A 119 13.17 2.53 -10.99
CA PRO A 119 11.82 2.63 -11.54
C PRO A 119 11.39 1.38 -12.28
N TYR A 120 10.10 1.10 -12.24
CA TYR A 120 9.53 0.02 -13.05
C TYR A 120 9.56 0.40 -14.53
N ASN A 121 9.80 -0.60 -15.39
CA ASN A 121 9.37 -0.45 -16.77
C ASN A 121 7.84 -0.63 -16.83
N SER A 122 7.22 -0.15 -17.91
CA SER A 122 5.76 -0.17 -17.98
C SER A 122 5.17 -1.57 -17.99
N LYS A 123 5.86 -2.54 -18.58
CA LYS A 123 5.36 -3.91 -18.65
C LYS A 123 5.29 -4.55 -17.26
N ASP A 124 6.37 -4.47 -16.50
CA ASP A 124 6.43 -5.08 -15.17
C ASP A 124 5.49 -4.38 -14.21
N ARG A 125 5.40 -3.04 -14.30
CA ARG A 125 4.44 -2.28 -13.52
C ARG A 125 3.02 -2.74 -13.81
N ASP A 126 2.64 -2.82 -15.09
CA ASP A 126 1.27 -3.16 -15.47
C ASP A 126 0.92 -4.60 -15.08
N THR A 127 1.86 -5.52 -15.20
CA THR A 127 1.64 -6.90 -14.79
C THR A 127 1.34 -6.98 -13.30
N LEU A 128 2.18 -6.34 -12.49
CA LEU A 128 2.00 -6.40 -11.04
C LEU A 128 0.73 -5.69 -10.59
N THR A 129 0.47 -4.49 -11.10
CA THR A 129 -0.73 -3.75 -10.72
C THR A 129 -1.99 -4.48 -11.14
N THR A 130 -1.99 -5.09 -12.32
CA THR A 130 -3.13 -5.85 -12.81
C THR A 130 -3.39 -7.09 -11.95
N ASP A 131 -2.34 -7.83 -11.60
CA ASP A 131 -2.47 -9.03 -10.79
C ASP A 131 -3.04 -8.70 -9.41
N ILE A 132 -2.54 -7.64 -8.79
CA ILE A 132 -3.03 -7.20 -7.48
C ILE A 132 -4.49 -6.74 -7.59
N TYR A 133 -4.79 -5.90 -8.57
CA TYR A 133 -6.13 -5.36 -8.76
C TYR A 133 -7.15 -6.49 -8.99
N ASN A 134 -6.83 -7.43 -9.87
CA ASN A 134 -7.75 -8.52 -10.20
C ASN A 134 -7.98 -9.43 -9.00
N TRP A 135 -6.96 -9.69 -8.22
CA TRP A 135 -7.12 -10.51 -7.01
C TRP A 135 -8.06 -9.83 -6.03
N LEU A 136 -7.86 -8.53 -5.77
CA LEU A 136 -8.71 -7.78 -4.85
C LEU A 136 -10.14 -7.67 -5.38
N LEU A 137 -10.29 -7.46 -6.68
CA LEU A 137 -11.62 -7.38 -7.29
C LEU A 137 -12.41 -8.67 -7.11
N ALA A 138 -11.73 -9.81 -7.20
CA ALA A 138 -12.36 -11.12 -7.00
C ALA A 138 -12.68 -11.39 -5.52
N GLN A 139 -12.08 -10.64 -4.60
CA GLN A 139 -12.21 -10.85 -3.16
C GLN A 139 -12.85 -9.64 -2.47
N THR A 140 -13.82 -9.02 -3.10
CA THR A 140 -14.41 -7.78 -2.55
C THR A 140 -15.00 -7.97 -1.16
N SER A 141 -15.42 -9.17 -0.80
CA SER A 141 -15.93 -9.44 0.54
C SER A 141 -14.89 -9.19 1.63
N LEU A 142 -13.61 -9.33 1.32
CA LEU A 142 -12.54 -9.05 2.29
C LEU A 142 -12.41 -7.58 2.62
N LEU A 143 -12.93 -6.71 1.76
CA LEU A 143 -12.84 -5.26 1.93
C LEU A 143 -14.08 -4.68 2.55
N ASP A 144 -15.13 -5.47 2.69
CA ASP A 144 -16.42 -4.99 3.17
C ASP A 144 -16.41 -4.93 4.69
N LYS A 145 -16.66 -3.73 5.23
CA LYS A 145 -16.67 -3.55 6.68
C LYS A 145 -18.03 -3.77 7.30
N SER A 146 -19.05 -3.93 6.50
CA SER A 146 -20.42 -3.96 6.98
C SER A 146 -20.81 -5.27 7.66
N SER A 147 -19.97 -6.24 7.60
CA SER A 147 -20.29 -7.58 8.11
C SER A 147 -20.80 -7.63 9.53
#